data_de2d2374c5a8f390f9509ecbe2b54091
#
_entry.id   de2d2374c5a8f390f9509ecbe2b54091
#
_cell.length_a   1.000
_cell.length_b   1.000
_cell.length_c   1.000
_cell.angle_alpha   90.00
_cell.angle_beta   90.00
_cell.angle_gamma   90.00
#
_symmetry.space_group_name_H-M   'P 1'
#
loop_
_entity.id
_entity.type
_entity.pdbx_description
1 polymer ?
#
loop_
_entity_poly.entity_id
_entity_poly.type
_entity_poly.pdbx_seq_one_letter_code
_entity_poly.pdbx_strand_id
1 'polypeptide(L)'
;MPRTPEPDDEGLDPVPPPHLVFYVEQALLGALLLDPHRVDEASGIGPDSFSTAAHAAIYRAITSLPRPDVAEHAKNTRWLDRVLAAAREQARGLPPSYLHALVQVCPWPRHAPAYARMVEAEHARRRLQAAAERLVHTVHDASLAHPVQAALTEADALTKVVDDIAHRFPPRAGVLPRATASAPPATPNLVEAVEEEKILLATATAYPSDIASVRWLLPDDLVLPLHAGLWQCLTALDRRNEPVDPVTVLWEAQQRGLMEDGSEPGEVLRVLAEPAASVEHWGQRALQRSLLATAEHTGRRIEAYAEDRANTPFQLVVGARRALADIASVRVRWQHSTNALPPLQRRPEATTRARPPTTRVASRSTRTTR
;
A
#
# COMPACT_ATOMS: atom_id res chain seq x y z
N MET A 1 -0.42 -48.96 -48.60
CA MET A 1 -1.41 -47.89 -48.46
C MET A 1 -0.81 -46.82 -47.56
N PRO A 2 -0.57 -45.59 -48.05
CA PRO A 2 -0.05 -44.51 -47.21
C PRO A 2 -1.15 -43.97 -46.32
N ARG A 3 -0.86 -43.80 -45.00
CA ARG A 3 -1.68 -43.14 -44.02
C ARG A 3 -1.80 -41.65 -44.33
N THR A 4 -2.99 -41.14 -44.48
CA THR A 4 -3.28 -39.70 -44.51
C THR A 4 -2.92 -39.09 -43.14
N PRO A 5 -2.16 -38.00 -43.06
CA PRO A 5 -1.99 -37.30 -41.80
C PRO A 5 -3.32 -36.71 -41.36
N GLU A 6 -3.75 -37.02 -40.12
CA GLU A 6 -4.81 -36.29 -39.42
C GLU A 6 -4.37 -34.82 -39.28
N PRO A 7 -5.27 -33.86 -39.54
CA PRO A 7 -4.97 -32.48 -39.23
C PRO A 7 -4.78 -32.35 -37.71
N ASP A 8 -3.61 -31.82 -37.33
CA ASP A 8 -3.35 -31.36 -35.95
C ASP A 8 -4.45 -30.37 -35.58
N ASP A 9 -5.35 -30.81 -34.72
CA ASP A 9 -6.31 -29.95 -34.03
C ASP A 9 -5.51 -29.09 -33.04
N GLU A 10 -4.89 -28.01 -33.55
CA GLU A 10 -4.31 -26.98 -32.71
C GLU A 10 -5.49 -26.43 -31.89
N GLY A 11 -5.67 -27.01 -30.72
CA GLY A 11 -6.70 -26.63 -29.76
C GLY A 11 -6.56 -25.14 -29.45
N LEU A 12 -7.41 -24.34 -30.06
CA LEU A 12 -7.63 -22.98 -29.63
C LEU A 12 -7.97 -23.06 -28.15
N ASP A 13 -7.11 -22.52 -27.30
CA ASP A 13 -7.38 -22.42 -25.87
C ASP A 13 -8.81 -21.90 -25.67
N PRO A 14 -9.65 -22.59 -24.89
CA PRO A 14 -11.03 -22.21 -24.72
C PRO A 14 -11.07 -20.78 -24.17
N VAL A 15 -11.68 -19.86 -24.93
CA VAL A 15 -11.91 -18.48 -24.47
C VAL A 15 -12.61 -18.55 -23.11
N PRO A 16 -12.02 -18.04 -22.04
CA PRO A 16 -12.63 -18.14 -20.73
C PRO A 16 -14.03 -17.52 -20.74
N PRO A 17 -15.01 -18.11 -20.03
CA PRO A 17 -16.37 -17.60 -20.03
C PRO A 17 -16.35 -16.14 -19.53
N PRO A 18 -17.17 -15.27 -20.13
CA PRO A 18 -17.20 -13.87 -19.74
C PRO A 18 -17.59 -13.74 -18.28
N HIS A 19 -16.93 -12.81 -17.56
CA HIS A 19 -17.25 -12.52 -16.18
C HIS A 19 -18.72 -12.12 -16.01
N LEU A 20 -19.30 -12.39 -14.83
CA LEU A 20 -20.71 -12.08 -14.54
C LEU A 20 -21.07 -10.63 -14.87
N VAL A 21 -20.15 -9.68 -14.62
CA VAL A 21 -20.35 -8.25 -14.93
C VAL A 21 -20.68 -8.01 -16.41
N PHE A 22 -20.12 -8.79 -17.31
CA PHE A 22 -20.40 -8.66 -18.75
C PHE A 22 -21.89 -8.82 -19.05
N TYR A 23 -22.57 -9.78 -18.42
CA TYR A 23 -24.01 -9.99 -18.59
C TYR A 23 -24.85 -8.86 -17.97
N VAL A 24 -24.37 -8.30 -16.84
CA VAL A 24 -25.01 -7.15 -16.21
C VAL A 24 -24.89 -5.91 -17.08
N GLU A 25 -23.72 -5.69 -17.68
CA GLU A 25 -23.49 -4.60 -18.64
C GLU A 25 -24.38 -4.74 -19.86
N GLN A 26 -24.49 -5.96 -20.41
CA GLN A 26 -25.42 -6.24 -21.54
C GLN A 26 -26.86 -5.94 -21.16
N ALA A 27 -27.31 -6.37 -19.99
CA ALA A 27 -28.68 -6.12 -19.52
C ALA A 27 -28.92 -4.61 -19.34
N LEU A 28 -27.98 -3.87 -18.82
CA LEU A 28 -28.04 -2.40 -18.67
C LEU A 28 -28.13 -1.72 -20.04
N LEU A 29 -27.19 -2.03 -20.93
CA LEU A 29 -27.19 -1.43 -22.28
C LEU A 29 -28.44 -1.75 -23.06
N GLY A 30 -28.91 -3.01 -22.99
CA GLY A 30 -30.17 -3.42 -23.57
C GLY A 30 -31.37 -2.67 -22.99
N ALA A 31 -31.40 -2.44 -21.67
CA ALA A 31 -32.45 -1.66 -21.03
C ALA A 31 -32.49 -0.21 -21.53
N LEU A 32 -31.32 0.43 -21.68
CA LEU A 32 -31.18 1.80 -22.16
C LEU A 32 -31.44 1.93 -23.69
N LEU A 33 -31.18 0.88 -24.45
CA LEU A 33 -31.54 0.82 -25.87
C LEU A 33 -33.04 0.67 -26.05
N LEU A 34 -33.72 -0.09 -25.19
CA LEU A 34 -35.19 -0.29 -25.21
C LEU A 34 -35.93 0.93 -24.68
N ASP A 35 -35.42 1.58 -23.65
CA ASP A 35 -36.00 2.77 -23.05
C ASP A 35 -34.94 3.83 -22.77
N PRO A 36 -34.59 4.68 -23.76
CA PRO A 36 -33.54 5.70 -23.63
C PRO A 36 -33.84 6.77 -22.58
N HIS A 37 -35.08 6.92 -22.14
CA HIS A 37 -35.45 7.90 -21.10
C HIS A 37 -34.98 7.48 -19.70
N ARG A 38 -34.59 6.22 -19.50
CA ARG A 38 -34.05 5.70 -18.25
C ARG A 38 -32.57 5.98 -18.05
N VAL A 39 -31.89 6.68 -18.97
CA VAL A 39 -30.49 7.10 -18.81
C VAL A 39 -30.30 7.89 -17.52
N ASP A 40 -31.24 8.73 -17.12
CA ASP A 40 -31.14 9.52 -15.89
C ASP A 40 -31.21 8.64 -14.62
N GLU A 41 -31.88 7.49 -14.72
CA GLU A 41 -31.95 6.50 -13.62
C GLU A 41 -30.62 5.72 -13.46
N ALA A 42 -29.77 5.71 -14.49
CA ALA A 42 -28.45 5.13 -14.50
C ALA A 42 -27.36 6.15 -14.13
N SER A 43 -27.74 7.24 -13.45
CA SER A 43 -26.82 8.27 -12.99
C SER A 43 -25.75 7.69 -12.05
N GLY A 44 -24.51 8.12 -12.20
CA GLY A 44 -23.40 7.66 -11.33
C GLY A 44 -22.40 6.73 -11.99
N ILE A 45 -22.70 6.21 -13.18
CA ILE A 45 -21.74 5.46 -14.01
C ILE A 45 -21.30 6.27 -15.21
N GLY A 46 -20.08 6.02 -15.67
CA GLY A 46 -19.51 6.59 -16.89
C GLY A 46 -19.08 5.50 -17.87
N PRO A 47 -18.59 5.86 -19.05
CA PRO A 47 -18.06 4.89 -20.01
C PRO A 47 -16.96 4.00 -19.42
N ASP A 48 -16.12 4.52 -18.53
CA ASP A 48 -15.04 3.82 -17.82
C ASP A 48 -15.55 2.80 -16.79
N SER A 49 -16.85 2.86 -16.47
CA SER A 49 -17.46 1.86 -15.59
C SER A 49 -17.66 0.50 -16.27
N PHE A 50 -17.50 0.44 -17.59
CA PHE A 50 -17.69 -0.80 -18.36
C PHE A 50 -16.38 -1.60 -18.49
N SER A 51 -16.52 -2.93 -18.57
CA SER A 51 -15.39 -3.85 -18.66
C SER A 51 -14.80 -3.96 -20.07
N THR A 52 -15.57 -3.60 -21.09
CA THR A 52 -15.14 -3.66 -22.49
C THR A 52 -15.24 -2.31 -23.19
N ALA A 53 -14.31 -2.07 -24.14
CA ALA A 53 -14.33 -0.86 -24.96
C ALA A 53 -15.64 -0.76 -25.80
N ALA A 54 -16.18 -1.89 -26.23
CA ALA A 54 -17.45 -1.93 -26.98
C ALA A 54 -18.63 -1.43 -26.13
N HIS A 55 -18.77 -1.93 -24.90
CA HIS A 55 -19.82 -1.49 -23.98
C HIS A 55 -19.65 -0.02 -23.59
N ALA A 56 -18.42 0.42 -23.30
CA ALA A 56 -18.11 1.81 -23.04
C ALA A 56 -18.51 2.74 -24.20
N ALA A 57 -18.21 2.34 -25.44
CA ALA A 57 -18.57 3.10 -26.64
C ALA A 57 -20.08 3.18 -26.84
N ILE A 58 -20.80 2.06 -26.66
CA ILE A 58 -22.27 2.02 -26.75
C ILE A 58 -22.90 2.93 -25.69
N TYR A 59 -22.46 2.83 -24.43
CA TYR A 59 -22.97 3.67 -23.35
C TYR A 59 -22.73 5.15 -23.61
N ARG A 60 -21.53 5.52 -24.09
CA ARG A 60 -21.21 6.90 -24.47
C ARG A 60 -22.09 7.39 -25.60
N ALA A 61 -22.35 6.57 -26.62
CA ALA A 61 -23.27 6.90 -27.70
C ALA A 61 -24.71 7.13 -27.19
N ILE A 62 -25.22 6.25 -26.32
CA ILE A 62 -26.55 6.37 -25.71
C ILE A 62 -26.68 7.69 -24.92
N THR A 63 -25.65 8.06 -24.14
CA THR A 63 -25.70 9.23 -23.28
C THR A 63 -25.44 10.56 -24.00
N SER A 64 -24.75 10.54 -25.14
CA SER A 64 -24.42 11.73 -25.93
C SER A 64 -25.46 12.12 -26.98
N LEU A 65 -26.23 11.16 -27.45
CA LEU A 65 -27.24 11.41 -28.48
C LEU A 65 -28.53 12.01 -27.90
N PRO A 66 -29.24 12.91 -28.65
CA PRO A 66 -30.55 13.37 -28.27
C PRO A 66 -31.55 12.17 -28.20
N ARG A 67 -32.28 12.11 -27.10
CA ARG A 67 -33.28 11.02 -26.88
C ARG A 67 -34.33 11.03 -27.96
N PRO A 68 -34.75 9.85 -28.46
CA PRO A 68 -35.82 9.75 -29.44
C PRO A 68 -37.19 10.09 -28.81
N ASP A 69 -38.13 10.50 -29.63
CA ASP A 69 -39.54 10.54 -29.22
C ASP A 69 -40.02 9.13 -28.90
N VAL A 70 -40.82 8.95 -27.83
CA VAL A 70 -41.28 7.64 -27.34
C VAL A 70 -42.15 6.93 -28.42
N ALA A 71 -43.03 7.68 -29.08
CA ALA A 71 -43.92 7.11 -30.07
C ALA A 71 -43.18 6.75 -31.38
N GLU A 72 -42.12 7.49 -31.73
CA GLU A 72 -41.27 7.18 -32.87
C GLU A 72 -40.36 6.00 -32.58
N HIS A 73 -39.76 5.95 -31.37
CA HIS A 73 -38.89 4.85 -30.94
C HIS A 73 -39.58 3.50 -30.97
N ALA A 74 -40.86 3.44 -30.58
CA ALA A 74 -41.64 2.22 -30.60
C ALA A 74 -41.93 1.68 -32.02
N LYS A 75 -41.76 2.50 -33.06
CA LYS A 75 -42.15 2.15 -34.44
C LYS A 75 -41.00 1.74 -35.35
N ASN A 76 -39.75 2.12 -35.02
CA ASN A 76 -38.61 1.90 -35.90
C ASN A 76 -37.31 1.74 -35.15
N THR A 77 -36.26 1.26 -35.86
CA THR A 77 -34.92 1.00 -35.34
C THR A 77 -33.93 2.20 -35.47
N ARG A 78 -34.41 3.37 -35.92
CA ARG A 78 -33.55 4.52 -36.20
C ARG A 78 -32.67 4.91 -35.02
N TRP A 79 -33.17 4.74 -33.79
CA TRP A 79 -32.38 4.98 -32.59
C TRP A 79 -31.19 4.03 -32.48
N LEU A 80 -31.39 2.73 -32.69
CA LEU A 80 -30.32 1.72 -32.66
C LEU A 80 -29.27 2.02 -33.74
N ASP A 81 -29.72 2.41 -34.94
CA ASP A 81 -28.82 2.76 -36.06
C ASP A 81 -27.94 3.96 -35.73
N ARG A 82 -28.49 5.01 -35.09
CA ARG A 82 -27.76 6.20 -34.63
C ARG A 82 -26.77 5.86 -33.53
N VAL A 83 -27.16 5.07 -32.53
CA VAL A 83 -26.26 4.61 -31.47
C VAL A 83 -25.14 3.76 -32.06
N LEU A 84 -25.44 2.85 -33.00
CA LEU A 84 -24.40 2.06 -33.67
C LEU A 84 -23.42 2.91 -34.46
N ALA A 85 -23.89 3.91 -35.21
CA ALA A 85 -23.03 4.80 -35.95
C ALA A 85 -22.08 5.57 -35.03
N ALA A 86 -22.60 6.14 -33.95
CA ALA A 86 -21.79 6.87 -32.96
C ALA A 86 -20.82 5.95 -32.18
N ALA A 87 -21.25 4.75 -31.79
CA ALA A 87 -20.39 3.80 -31.09
C ALA A 87 -19.22 3.31 -31.96
N ARG A 88 -19.42 3.16 -33.25
CA ARG A 88 -18.39 2.73 -34.22
C ARG A 88 -17.24 3.72 -34.38
N GLU A 89 -17.42 4.98 -34.04
CA GLU A 89 -16.33 5.95 -34.05
C GLU A 89 -15.20 5.52 -33.09
N GLN A 90 -15.53 4.83 -31.99
CA GLN A 90 -14.59 4.35 -30.98
C GLN A 90 -14.41 2.83 -30.98
N ALA A 91 -15.41 2.05 -31.42
CA ALA A 91 -15.40 0.61 -31.51
C ALA A 91 -15.69 0.14 -32.97
N ARG A 92 -14.73 0.33 -33.87
CA ARG A 92 -14.88 0.15 -35.33
C ARG A 92 -15.41 -1.24 -35.76
N GLY A 93 -15.15 -2.28 -34.99
CA GLY A 93 -15.57 -3.66 -35.29
C GLY A 93 -16.97 -4.04 -34.82
N LEU A 94 -17.78 -3.10 -34.32
CA LEU A 94 -19.09 -3.43 -33.72
C LEU A 94 -20.11 -3.79 -34.79
N PRO A 95 -20.64 -5.06 -34.83
CA PRO A 95 -21.66 -5.47 -35.82
C PRO A 95 -23.06 -4.99 -35.40
N PRO A 96 -23.95 -4.69 -36.35
CA PRO A 96 -25.35 -4.32 -36.06
C PRO A 96 -26.07 -5.36 -35.21
N SER A 97 -25.82 -6.65 -35.47
CA SER A 97 -26.42 -7.78 -34.72
C SER A 97 -26.12 -7.72 -33.21
N TYR A 98 -25.01 -7.07 -32.80
CA TYR A 98 -24.67 -6.96 -31.39
C TYR A 98 -25.65 -6.09 -30.61
N LEU A 99 -26.10 -4.95 -31.17
CA LEU A 99 -27.08 -4.10 -30.50
C LEU A 99 -28.45 -4.82 -30.39
N HIS A 100 -28.82 -5.59 -31.44
CA HIS A 100 -30.02 -6.41 -31.37
C HIS A 100 -29.88 -7.50 -30.29
N ALA A 101 -28.71 -8.14 -30.17
CA ALA A 101 -28.49 -9.11 -29.10
C ALA A 101 -28.60 -8.46 -27.70
N LEU A 102 -28.08 -7.24 -27.50
CA LEU A 102 -28.23 -6.50 -26.22
C LEU A 102 -29.71 -6.27 -25.88
N VAL A 103 -30.51 -5.89 -26.86
CA VAL A 103 -31.96 -5.71 -26.67
C VAL A 103 -32.65 -7.03 -26.30
N GLN A 104 -32.27 -8.14 -26.94
CA GLN A 104 -32.86 -9.46 -26.69
C GLN A 104 -32.49 -10.05 -25.33
N VAL A 105 -31.28 -9.81 -24.84
CA VAL A 105 -30.82 -10.36 -23.54
C VAL A 105 -31.27 -9.52 -22.33
N CYS A 106 -31.85 -8.34 -22.54
CA CYS A 106 -32.38 -7.52 -21.46
C CYS A 106 -33.68 -8.12 -20.89
N PRO A 107 -33.70 -8.60 -19.63
CA PRO A 107 -34.91 -9.21 -19.09
C PRO A 107 -36.03 -8.18 -18.84
N TRP A 108 -35.66 -7.02 -18.24
CA TRP A 108 -36.64 -6.00 -17.85
C TRP A 108 -36.00 -4.59 -17.89
N PRO A 109 -36.39 -3.73 -18.85
CA PRO A 109 -35.85 -2.35 -18.93
C PRO A 109 -36.06 -1.54 -17.65
N ARG A 110 -37.17 -1.76 -16.94
CA ARG A 110 -37.45 -1.10 -15.64
C ARG A 110 -36.42 -1.37 -14.55
N HIS A 111 -35.54 -2.38 -14.72
CA HIS A 111 -34.48 -2.72 -13.77
C HIS A 111 -33.14 -2.00 -14.08
N ALA A 112 -33.09 -1.09 -15.05
CA ALA A 112 -31.91 -0.31 -15.38
C ALA A 112 -31.21 0.30 -14.15
N PRO A 113 -31.91 0.89 -13.15
CA PRO A 113 -31.23 1.40 -11.94
C PRO A 113 -30.52 0.32 -11.11
N ALA A 114 -31.04 -0.90 -11.09
CA ALA A 114 -30.41 -2.02 -10.39
C ALA A 114 -29.17 -2.51 -11.15
N TYR A 115 -29.28 -2.64 -12.47
CA TYR A 115 -28.14 -3.01 -13.32
C TYR A 115 -27.03 -1.96 -13.25
N ALA A 116 -27.37 -0.66 -13.27
CA ALA A 116 -26.41 0.42 -13.12
C ALA A 116 -25.64 0.34 -11.80
N ARG A 117 -26.34 0.08 -10.67
CA ARG A 117 -25.67 -0.12 -9.36
C ARG A 117 -24.76 -1.33 -9.33
N MET A 118 -25.07 -2.41 -10.05
CA MET A 118 -24.19 -3.57 -10.15
C MET A 118 -22.94 -3.27 -10.97
N VAL A 119 -23.07 -2.53 -12.08
CA VAL A 119 -21.93 -2.06 -12.90
C VAL A 119 -21.05 -1.13 -12.07
N GLU A 120 -21.65 -0.19 -11.32
CA GLU A 120 -20.94 0.73 -10.44
C GLU A 120 -20.18 -0.02 -9.32
N ALA A 121 -20.79 -1.02 -8.71
CA ALA A 121 -20.17 -1.85 -7.68
C ALA A 121 -18.93 -2.59 -8.20
N GLU A 122 -19.02 -3.16 -9.40
CA GLU A 122 -17.88 -3.85 -10.01
C GLU A 122 -16.80 -2.87 -10.50
N HIS A 123 -17.19 -1.71 -10.98
CA HIS A 123 -16.24 -0.64 -11.30
C HIS A 123 -15.47 -0.17 -10.07
N ALA A 124 -16.16 0.02 -8.95
CA ALA A 124 -15.53 0.37 -7.67
C ALA A 124 -14.49 -0.70 -7.23
N ARG A 125 -14.83 -1.98 -7.37
CA ARG A 125 -13.93 -3.11 -7.10
C ARG A 125 -12.67 -3.04 -7.97
N ARG A 126 -12.81 -2.88 -9.29
CA ARG A 126 -11.68 -2.79 -10.23
C ARG A 126 -10.79 -1.58 -9.94
N ARG A 127 -11.38 -0.42 -9.63
CA ARG A 127 -10.62 0.78 -9.23
C ARG A 127 -9.80 0.55 -7.98
N LEU A 128 -10.40 -0.10 -6.97
CA LEU A 128 -9.74 -0.41 -5.71
C LEU A 128 -8.58 -1.38 -5.92
N GLN A 129 -8.81 -2.46 -6.68
CA GLN A 129 -7.80 -3.44 -7.03
C GLN A 129 -6.61 -2.80 -7.76
N ALA A 130 -6.87 -2.05 -8.83
CA ALA A 130 -5.81 -1.38 -9.60
C ALA A 130 -5.02 -0.35 -8.76
N ALA A 131 -5.65 0.30 -7.78
CA ALA A 131 -4.96 1.22 -6.89
C ALA A 131 -4.07 0.46 -5.86
N ALA A 132 -4.53 -0.67 -5.37
CA ALA A 132 -3.74 -1.53 -4.48
C ALA A 132 -2.54 -2.17 -5.21
N GLU A 133 -2.74 -2.67 -6.42
CA GLU A 133 -1.67 -3.20 -7.30
C GLU A 133 -0.58 -2.13 -7.57
N ARG A 134 -0.96 -0.88 -7.82
CA ARG A 134 0.03 0.21 -7.99
C ARG A 134 0.84 0.44 -6.72
N LEU A 135 0.22 0.44 -5.54
CA LEU A 135 0.94 0.56 -4.28
C LEU A 135 1.97 -0.56 -4.11
N VAL A 136 1.56 -1.82 -4.33
CA VAL A 136 2.45 -2.98 -4.25
C VAL A 136 3.59 -2.88 -5.28
N HIS A 137 3.27 -2.52 -6.52
CA HIS A 137 4.27 -2.35 -7.58
C HIS A 137 5.29 -1.25 -7.22
N THR A 138 4.84 -0.11 -6.70
CA THR A 138 5.71 1.00 -6.28
C THR A 138 6.66 0.59 -5.16
N VAL A 139 6.21 -0.22 -4.20
CA VAL A 139 7.08 -0.72 -3.12
C VAL A 139 8.20 -1.61 -3.65
N HIS A 140 7.93 -2.38 -4.70
CA HIS A 140 8.92 -3.29 -5.31
C HIS A 140 9.80 -2.63 -6.37
N ASP A 141 9.57 -1.38 -6.72
CA ASP A 141 10.38 -0.67 -7.72
C ASP A 141 11.73 -0.23 -7.13
N ALA A 142 12.76 -1.04 -7.37
CA ALA A 142 14.13 -0.76 -6.92
C ALA A 142 14.78 0.45 -7.63
N SER A 143 14.18 0.99 -8.68
CA SER A 143 14.73 2.14 -9.42
C SER A 143 14.43 3.49 -8.75
N LEU A 144 13.55 3.52 -7.76
CA LEU A 144 13.10 4.74 -7.11
C LEU A 144 14.16 5.33 -6.18
N ALA A 145 14.52 6.59 -6.38
CA ALA A 145 15.45 7.31 -5.51
C ALA A 145 14.87 7.55 -4.09
N HIS A 146 13.55 7.65 -3.97
CA HIS A 146 12.83 7.93 -2.72
C HIS A 146 11.64 6.98 -2.54
N PRO A 147 11.89 5.68 -2.25
CA PRO A 147 10.83 4.66 -2.22
C PRO A 147 9.74 4.93 -1.18
N VAL A 148 10.09 5.44 0.00
CA VAL A 148 9.12 5.80 1.04
C VAL A 148 8.16 6.90 0.56
N GLN A 149 8.69 7.96 -0.05
CA GLN A 149 7.84 9.06 -0.52
C GLN A 149 6.91 8.61 -1.64
N ALA A 150 7.40 7.77 -2.54
CA ALA A 150 6.59 7.19 -3.60
C ALA A 150 5.48 6.29 -3.05
N ALA A 151 5.80 5.37 -2.13
CA ALA A 151 4.83 4.50 -1.47
C ALA A 151 3.75 5.30 -0.71
N LEU A 152 4.13 6.37 0.00
CA LEU A 152 3.18 7.25 0.69
C LEU A 152 2.28 8.01 -0.28
N THR A 153 2.80 8.41 -1.44
CA THR A 153 2.01 9.07 -2.49
C THR A 153 0.95 8.12 -3.07
N GLU A 154 1.32 6.86 -3.35
CA GLU A 154 0.36 5.85 -3.81
C GLU A 154 -0.65 5.47 -2.71
N ALA A 155 -0.24 5.42 -1.44
CA ALA A 155 -1.17 5.22 -0.33
C ALA A 155 -2.19 6.35 -0.21
N ASP A 156 -1.79 7.61 -0.47
CA ASP A 156 -2.70 8.75 -0.52
C ASP A 156 -3.65 8.68 -1.73
N ALA A 157 -3.15 8.24 -2.88
CA ALA A 157 -3.98 8.00 -4.06
C ALA A 157 -5.01 6.89 -3.82
N LEU A 158 -4.59 5.78 -3.20
CA LEU A 158 -5.47 4.69 -2.80
C LEU A 158 -6.54 5.16 -1.77
N THR A 159 -6.16 6.00 -0.81
CA THR A 159 -7.09 6.59 0.16
C THR A 159 -8.17 7.40 -0.55
N LYS A 160 -7.82 8.21 -1.55
CA LYS A 160 -8.80 8.97 -2.36
C LYS A 160 -9.76 8.04 -3.10
N VAL A 161 -9.26 6.94 -3.68
CA VAL A 161 -10.13 5.94 -4.33
C VAL A 161 -11.11 5.33 -3.34
N VAL A 162 -10.65 4.98 -2.12
CA VAL A 162 -11.52 4.43 -1.07
C VAL A 162 -12.58 5.46 -0.63
N ASP A 163 -12.21 6.72 -0.51
CA ASP A 163 -13.15 7.78 -0.12
C ASP A 163 -14.19 8.07 -1.23
N ASP A 164 -13.79 8.08 -2.49
CA ASP A 164 -14.71 8.18 -3.63
C ASP A 164 -15.73 7.04 -3.63
N ILE A 165 -15.25 5.80 -3.38
CA ILE A 165 -16.15 4.63 -3.29
C ILE A 165 -17.07 4.76 -2.08
N ALA A 166 -16.57 5.23 -0.93
CA ALA A 166 -17.34 5.41 0.29
C ALA A 166 -18.49 6.43 0.16
N HIS A 167 -18.33 7.45 -0.68
CA HIS A 167 -19.41 8.40 -0.98
C HIS A 167 -20.62 7.73 -1.63
N ARG A 168 -20.38 6.73 -2.49
CA ARG A 168 -21.43 6.00 -3.19
C ARG A 168 -21.93 4.77 -2.43
N PHE A 169 -21.00 4.13 -1.70
CA PHE A 169 -21.23 2.96 -0.86
C PHE A 169 -20.81 3.26 0.58
N PRO A 170 -21.57 4.08 1.33
CA PRO A 170 -21.20 4.50 2.67
C PRO A 170 -21.05 3.30 3.60
N PRO A 171 -20.00 3.26 4.43
CA PRO A 171 -19.74 2.15 5.33
C PRO A 171 -20.91 1.97 6.31
N ARG A 172 -21.30 0.72 6.55
CA ARG A 172 -22.34 0.35 7.51
C ARG A 172 -21.72 -0.33 8.72
N ALA A 173 -22.23 -0.01 9.90
CA ALA A 173 -21.75 -0.65 11.14
C ALA A 173 -21.95 -2.18 11.07
N GLY A 174 -20.94 -2.92 11.58
CA GLY A 174 -21.00 -4.38 11.65
C GLY A 174 -20.66 -5.13 10.35
N VAL A 175 -20.43 -4.43 9.25
CA VAL A 175 -20.08 -5.06 7.95
C VAL A 175 -18.57 -5.17 7.84
N LEU A 176 -18.04 -6.39 7.96
CA LEU A 176 -16.61 -6.69 7.80
C LEU A 176 -16.37 -7.44 6.49
N PRO A 177 -15.23 -7.23 5.81
CA PRO A 177 -14.84 -8.06 4.69
C PRO A 177 -14.60 -9.49 5.16
N ARG A 178 -14.80 -10.45 4.28
CA ARG A 178 -14.33 -11.81 4.50
C ARG A 178 -12.81 -11.75 4.44
N ALA A 179 -12.18 -12.14 5.55
CA ALA A 179 -10.73 -12.15 5.60
C ALA A 179 -10.21 -13.48 5.02
N THR A 180 -9.46 -13.40 3.95
CA THR A 180 -8.47 -14.42 3.62
C THR A 180 -7.22 -14.12 4.46
N ALA A 181 -6.64 -15.15 5.09
CA ALA A 181 -5.37 -15.00 5.78
C ALA A 181 -4.31 -14.55 4.74
N SER A 182 -3.90 -13.30 4.81
CA SER A 182 -2.79 -12.81 3.99
C SER A 182 -1.50 -13.33 4.60
N ALA A 183 -0.67 -13.99 3.80
CA ALA A 183 0.66 -14.35 4.24
C ALA A 183 1.45 -13.08 4.62
N PRO A 184 2.27 -13.13 5.67
CA PRO A 184 3.15 -12.00 5.99
C PRO A 184 4.03 -11.67 4.78
N PRO A 185 4.32 -10.38 4.54
CA PRO A 185 5.16 -9.98 3.42
C PRO A 185 6.54 -10.60 3.56
N ALA A 186 7.09 -11.09 2.46
CA ALA A 186 8.48 -11.51 2.42
C ALA A 186 9.36 -10.26 2.59
N THR A 187 10.28 -10.29 3.57
CA THR A 187 11.23 -9.18 3.74
C THR A 187 12.28 -9.26 2.63
N PRO A 188 12.30 -8.33 1.68
CA PRO A 188 13.37 -8.31 0.68
C PRO A 188 14.71 -8.04 1.39
N ASN A 189 15.78 -8.74 0.97
CA ASN A 189 17.11 -8.63 1.57
C ASN A 189 17.16 -8.91 3.09
N LEU A 190 16.52 -10.00 3.52
CA LEU A 190 16.47 -10.39 4.93
C LEU A 190 17.87 -10.40 5.60
N VAL A 191 18.90 -10.85 4.88
CA VAL A 191 20.27 -10.90 5.42
C VAL A 191 20.80 -9.49 5.76
N GLU A 192 20.62 -8.53 4.83
CA GLU A 192 21.02 -7.14 5.06
C GLU A 192 20.22 -6.51 6.21
N ALA A 193 18.91 -6.77 6.25
CA ALA A 193 18.04 -6.29 7.32
C ALA A 193 18.50 -6.78 8.70
N VAL A 194 18.84 -8.06 8.81
CA VAL A 194 19.33 -8.68 10.05
C VAL A 194 20.66 -8.06 10.49
N GLU A 195 21.59 -7.83 9.56
CA GLU A 195 22.89 -7.19 9.90
C GLU A 195 22.71 -5.73 10.34
N GLU A 196 21.84 -4.96 9.67
CA GLU A 196 21.52 -3.59 10.10
C GLU A 196 20.89 -3.54 11.51
N GLU A 197 20.02 -4.50 11.83
CA GLU A 197 19.43 -4.62 13.17
C GLU A 197 20.45 -4.99 14.24
N LYS A 198 21.41 -5.88 13.94
CA LYS A 198 22.52 -6.18 14.85
C LYS A 198 23.33 -4.91 15.17
N ILE A 199 23.67 -4.14 14.14
CA ILE A 199 24.40 -2.89 14.32
C ILE A 199 23.59 -1.88 15.15
N LEU A 200 22.28 -1.78 14.92
CA LEU A 200 21.38 -0.96 15.71
C LEU A 200 21.42 -1.33 17.20
N LEU A 201 21.27 -2.63 17.50
CA LEU A 201 21.24 -3.15 18.86
C LEU A 201 22.58 -2.95 19.56
N ALA A 202 23.70 -3.24 18.89
CA ALA A 202 25.05 -3.01 19.41
C ALA A 202 25.30 -1.53 19.68
N THR A 203 24.89 -0.64 18.75
CA THR A 203 25.09 0.80 18.89
C THR A 203 24.24 1.38 20.03
N ALA A 204 22.97 0.94 20.18
CA ALA A 204 22.11 1.34 21.29
C ALA A 204 22.64 0.85 22.65
N THR A 205 23.29 -0.33 22.68
CA THR A 205 23.94 -0.85 23.89
C THR A 205 25.17 -0.04 24.28
N ALA A 206 25.96 0.38 23.29
CA ALA A 206 27.16 1.19 23.52
C ALA A 206 26.86 2.67 23.88
N TYR A 207 25.74 3.19 23.33
CA TYR A 207 25.31 4.58 23.52
C TYR A 207 23.88 4.68 24.05
N PRO A 208 23.58 4.27 25.29
CA PRO A 208 22.21 4.21 25.82
C PRO A 208 21.52 5.58 25.84
N SER A 209 22.25 6.68 26.02
CA SER A 209 21.70 8.04 25.98
C SER A 209 20.96 8.36 24.68
N ASP A 210 21.33 7.70 23.59
CA ASP A 210 20.77 7.95 22.27
C ASP A 210 19.46 7.20 22.04
N ILE A 211 19.12 6.21 22.88
CA ILE A 211 17.83 5.47 22.83
C ILE A 211 16.66 6.46 22.95
N ALA A 212 16.80 7.50 23.75
CA ALA A 212 15.78 8.52 23.94
C ALA A 212 15.43 9.29 22.64
N SER A 213 16.36 9.41 21.69
CA SER A 213 16.14 10.09 20.40
C SER A 213 15.33 9.27 19.40
N VAL A 214 15.26 7.95 19.60
CA VAL A 214 14.59 7.01 18.68
C VAL A 214 13.34 6.37 19.27
N ARG A 215 12.61 7.06 20.16
CA ARG A 215 11.36 6.57 20.77
C ARG A 215 10.24 6.27 19.78
N TRP A 216 10.39 6.73 18.56
CA TRP A 216 9.50 6.43 17.46
C TRP A 216 9.71 5.02 16.87
N LEU A 217 10.84 4.35 17.16
CA LEU A 217 11.11 2.99 16.74
C LEU A 217 10.43 2.01 17.70
N LEU A 218 9.62 1.12 17.16
CA LEU A 218 8.91 0.08 17.91
C LEU A 218 9.56 -1.28 17.69
N PRO A 219 9.41 -2.23 18.62
CA PRO A 219 9.89 -3.60 18.44
C PRO A 219 9.38 -4.26 17.15
N ASP A 220 8.13 -4.00 16.78
CA ASP A 220 7.49 -4.55 15.59
C ASP A 220 8.10 -4.02 14.27
N ASP A 221 8.98 -3.02 14.33
CA ASP A 221 9.72 -2.54 13.17
C ASP A 221 10.94 -3.41 12.84
N LEU A 222 11.32 -4.32 13.73
CA LEU A 222 12.43 -5.24 13.58
C LEU A 222 11.93 -6.58 13.02
N VAL A 223 12.73 -7.16 12.14
CA VAL A 223 12.34 -8.34 11.37
C VAL A 223 12.43 -9.62 12.21
N LEU A 224 13.50 -9.71 13.04
CA LEU A 224 13.68 -10.89 13.86
C LEU A 224 13.01 -10.74 15.23
N PRO A 225 12.20 -11.74 15.68
CA PRO A 225 11.59 -11.72 17.00
C PRO A 225 12.61 -11.55 18.15
N LEU A 226 13.79 -12.17 18.02
CA LEU A 226 14.86 -12.00 18.99
C LEU A 226 15.33 -10.55 19.04
N HIS A 227 15.58 -9.90 17.90
CA HIS A 227 16.00 -8.49 17.83
C HIS A 227 14.92 -7.55 18.40
N ALA A 228 13.64 -7.81 18.08
CA ALA A 228 12.50 -7.09 18.65
C ALA A 228 12.48 -7.21 20.20
N GLY A 229 12.70 -8.41 20.72
CA GLY A 229 12.80 -8.67 22.15
C GLY A 229 14.00 -7.95 22.80
N LEU A 230 15.19 -8.00 22.17
CA LEU A 230 16.37 -7.29 22.65
C LEU A 230 16.16 -5.77 22.65
N TRP A 231 15.49 -5.22 21.64
CA TRP A 231 15.12 -3.81 21.61
C TRP A 231 14.16 -3.43 22.76
N GLN A 232 13.21 -4.33 23.10
CA GLN A 232 12.36 -4.15 24.28
C GLN A 232 13.17 -4.15 25.58
N CYS A 233 14.18 -5.03 25.72
CA CYS A 233 15.06 -5.06 26.88
C CYS A 233 15.83 -3.75 27.02
N LEU A 234 16.49 -3.27 25.95
CA LEU A 234 17.23 -2.01 25.92
C LEU A 234 16.35 -0.82 26.34
N THR A 235 15.18 -0.69 25.72
CA THR A 235 14.25 0.40 26.03
C THR A 235 13.66 0.31 27.43
N ALA A 236 13.52 -0.88 28.00
CA ALA A 236 13.05 -1.07 29.37
C ALA A 236 14.10 -0.70 30.41
N LEU A 237 15.36 -1.11 30.20
CA LEU A 237 16.50 -0.72 31.04
C LEU A 237 16.69 0.80 31.05
N ASP A 238 16.69 1.44 29.87
CA ASP A 238 16.75 2.90 29.73
C ASP A 238 15.63 3.61 30.51
N ARG A 239 14.38 3.17 30.34
CA ARG A 239 13.23 3.76 31.09
C ARG A 239 13.32 3.62 32.59
N ARG A 240 13.93 2.54 33.11
CA ARG A 240 14.16 2.32 34.53
C ARG A 240 15.40 3.01 35.03
N ASN A 241 16.16 3.67 34.13
CA ASN A 241 17.46 4.27 34.42
C ASN A 241 18.44 3.26 35.04
N GLU A 242 18.40 2.01 34.57
CA GLU A 242 19.30 0.93 34.94
C GLU A 242 20.51 0.90 34.00
N PRO A 243 21.66 0.37 34.45
CA PRO A 243 22.83 0.23 33.58
C PRO A 243 22.48 -0.58 32.31
N VAL A 244 22.93 -0.07 31.16
CA VAL A 244 22.78 -0.74 29.87
C VAL A 244 24.15 -1.17 29.37
N ASP A 245 24.38 -2.47 29.34
CA ASP A 245 25.57 -3.11 28.78
C ASP A 245 25.16 -4.52 28.24
N PRO A 246 26.02 -5.21 27.48
CA PRO A 246 25.65 -6.51 26.90
C PRO A 246 25.21 -7.56 27.95
N VAL A 247 25.74 -7.52 29.16
CA VAL A 247 25.44 -8.50 30.23
C VAL A 247 24.08 -8.19 30.85
N THR A 248 23.79 -6.93 31.14
CA THR A 248 22.49 -6.51 31.70
C THR A 248 21.36 -6.72 30.70
N VAL A 249 21.59 -6.48 29.41
CA VAL A 249 20.62 -6.77 28.34
C VAL A 249 20.38 -8.28 28.22
N LEU A 250 21.43 -9.10 28.25
CA LEU A 250 21.31 -10.56 28.23
C LEU A 250 20.52 -11.07 29.44
N TRP A 251 20.77 -10.53 30.63
CA TRP A 251 20.04 -10.88 31.85
C TRP A 251 18.57 -10.56 31.77
N GLU A 252 18.23 -9.34 31.28
CA GLU A 252 16.85 -8.91 31.05
C GLU A 252 16.17 -9.81 30.00
N ALA A 253 16.87 -10.19 28.92
CA ALA A 253 16.38 -11.07 27.88
C ALA A 253 16.05 -12.47 28.43
N GLN A 254 16.90 -12.99 29.30
CA GLN A 254 16.63 -14.27 29.99
C GLN A 254 15.39 -14.18 30.88
N GLN A 255 15.24 -13.12 31.66
CA GLN A 255 14.08 -12.93 32.53
C GLN A 255 12.75 -12.80 31.74
N ARG A 256 12.81 -12.38 30.49
CA ARG A 256 11.65 -12.29 29.60
C ARG A 256 11.40 -13.56 28.78
N GLY A 257 12.16 -14.61 29.00
CA GLY A 257 12.02 -15.88 28.29
C GLY A 257 12.51 -15.85 26.83
N LEU A 258 13.27 -14.83 26.42
CA LEU A 258 13.77 -14.72 25.03
C LEU A 258 14.84 -15.75 24.69
N MET A 259 15.35 -16.47 25.71
CA MET A 259 16.40 -17.48 25.56
C MET A 259 15.85 -18.91 25.50
N GLU A 260 14.52 -19.09 25.60
CA GLU A 260 13.89 -20.42 25.65
C GLU A 260 13.92 -21.16 24.32
N ASP A 261 14.02 -20.44 23.20
CA ASP A 261 14.04 -20.98 21.83
C ASP A 261 15.42 -21.54 21.41
N GLY A 262 16.35 -21.76 22.36
CA GLY A 262 17.68 -22.32 22.08
C GLY A 262 18.71 -21.30 21.62
N SER A 263 18.45 -20.01 21.74
CA SER A 263 19.43 -18.95 21.48
C SER A 263 20.58 -19.05 22.47
N GLU A 264 21.82 -19.21 21.98
CA GLU A 264 22.99 -19.28 22.87
C GLU A 264 23.34 -17.88 23.42
N PRO A 265 23.62 -17.74 24.73
CA PRO A 265 24.01 -16.48 25.35
C PRO A 265 25.20 -15.80 24.64
N GLY A 266 26.16 -16.60 24.17
CA GLY A 266 27.31 -16.11 23.40
C GLY A 266 26.94 -15.50 22.05
N GLU A 267 25.85 -15.91 21.44
CA GLU A 267 25.34 -15.31 20.21
C GLU A 267 24.73 -13.94 20.46
N VAL A 268 23.92 -13.82 21.50
CA VAL A 268 23.36 -12.53 21.93
C VAL A 268 24.45 -11.52 22.26
N LEU A 269 25.49 -11.94 23.01
CA LEU A 269 26.63 -11.07 23.32
C LEU A 269 27.36 -10.62 22.04
N ARG A 270 27.49 -11.49 21.03
CA ARG A 270 28.10 -11.11 19.74
C ARG A 270 27.25 -10.08 18.98
N VAL A 271 25.92 -10.24 19.01
CA VAL A 271 24.99 -9.26 18.41
C VAL A 271 25.15 -7.87 19.03
N LEU A 272 25.45 -7.78 20.31
CA LEU A 272 25.57 -6.53 21.06
C LEU A 272 27.00 -5.94 21.09
N ALA A 273 27.98 -6.55 20.40
CA ALA A 273 29.39 -6.22 20.58
C ALA A 273 29.98 -5.19 19.60
N GLU A 274 29.41 -5.04 18.40
CA GLU A 274 30.05 -4.25 17.31
C GLU A 274 29.25 -3.00 16.95
N PRO A 275 29.36 -1.89 17.72
CA PRO A 275 28.65 -0.66 17.44
C PRO A 275 29.23 0.08 16.22
N ALA A 276 28.36 0.66 15.40
CA ALA A 276 28.76 1.49 14.28
C ALA A 276 27.75 2.60 13.98
N ALA A 277 28.23 3.79 13.63
CA ALA A 277 27.44 4.98 13.30
C ALA A 277 26.53 5.45 14.46
N SER A 278 25.29 5.85 14.19
CA SER A 278 24.36 6.35 15.21
C SER A 278 23.11 5.47 15.32
N VAL A 279 22.54 5.40 16.51
CA VAL A 279 21.26 4.72 16.77
C VAL A 279 20.15 5.28 15.89
N GLU A 280 20.13 6.60 15.69
CA GLU A 280 19.15 7.28 14.84
C GLU A 280 19.23 6.82 13.38
N HIS A 281 20.43 6.71 12.81
CA HIS A 281 20.61 6.26 11.42
C HIS A 281 20.05 4.84 11.20
N TRP A 282 20.45 3.90 12.06
CA TRP A 282 20.01 2.51 11.91
C TRP A 282 18.54 2.33 12.26
N GLY A 283 18.06 3.09 13.25
CA GLY A 283 16.63 3.14 13.56
C GLY A 283 15.79 3.64 12.38
N GLN A 284 16.23 4.71 11.68
CA GLN A 284 15.56 5.20 10.48
C GLN A 284 15.55 4.15 9.35
N ARG A 285 16.65 3.40 9.17
CA ARG A 285 16.71 2.30 8.20
C ARG A 285 15.71 1.20 8.54
N ALA A 286 15.62 0.80 9.81
CA ALA A 286 14.63 -0.19 10.26
C ALA A 286 13.18 0.31 10.04
N LEU A 287 12.89 1.56 10.42
CA LEU A 287 11.56 2.16 10.22
C LEU A 287 11.21 2.32 8.74
N GLN A 288 12.17 2.63 7.88
CA GLN A 288 11.98 2.67 6.42
C GLN A 288 11.53 1.31 5.89
N ARG A 289 12.20 0.23 6.30
CA ARG A 289 11.80 -1.14 5.91
C ARG A 289 10.41 -1.49 6.43
N SER A 290 10.15 -1.19 7.69
CA SER A 290 8.84 -1.43 8.33
C SER A 290 7.72 -0.71 7.58
N LEU A 291 7.92 0.55 7.15
CA LEU A 291 6.95 1.31 6.39
C LEU A 291 6.67 0.67 5.03
N LEU A 292 7.71 0.30 4.29
CA LEU A 292 7.56 -0.34 2.97
C LEU A 292 6.87 -1.70 3.10
N ALA A 293 7.25 -2.52 4.08
CA ALA A 293 6.60 -3.81 4.36
C ALA A 293 5.12 -3.64 4.74
N THR A 294 4.80 -2.61 5.55
CA THR A 294 3.42 -2.27 5.91
C THR A 294 2.61 -1.83 4.68
N ALA A 295 3.22 -1.04 3.78
CA ALA A 295 2.57 -0.60 2.55
C ALA A 295 2.29 -1.78 1.61
N GLU A 296 3.26 -2.70 1.43
CA GLU A 296 3.06 -3.94 0.68
C GLU A 296 1.95 -4.79 1.27
N HIS A 297 2.01 -5.07 2.57
CA HIS A 297 0.99 -5.86 3.26
C HIS A 297 -0.41 -5.25 3.12
N THR A 298 -0.51 -3.93 3.24
CA THR A 298 -1.76 -3.19 3.03
C THR A 298 -2.29 -3.37 1.62
N GLY A 299 -1.44 -3.19 0.61
CA GLY A 299 -1.81 -3.39 -0.80
C GLY A 299 -2.32 -4.81 -1.04
N ARG A 300 -1.55 -5.83 -0.63
CA ARG A 300 -1.93 -7.25 -0.77
C ARG A 300 -3.24 -7.60 -0.07
N ARG A 301 -3.48 -7.06 1.12
CA ARG A 301 -4.76 -7.26 1.82
C ARG A 301 -5.93 -6.67 1.06
N ILE A 302 -5.78 -5.48 0.48
CA ILE A 302 -6.82 -4.83 -0.29
C ILE A 302 -7.07 -5.57 -1.61
N GLU A 303 -6.01 -6.04 -2.29
CA GLU A 303 -6.13 -6.94 -3.46
C GLU A 303 -6.95 -8.18 -3.11
N ALA A 304 -6.60 -8.89 -2.03
CA ALA A 304 -7.32 -10.08 -1.58
C ALA A 304 -8.80 -9.80 -1.26
N TYR A 305 -9.12 -8.63 -0.67
CA TYR A 305 -10.51 -8.24 -0.47
C TYR A 305 -11.24 -7.98 -1.81
N ALA A 306 -10.57 -7.41 -2.79
CA ALA A 306 -11.14 -7.14 -4.10
C ALA A 306 -11.29 -8.41 -4.95
N GLU A 307 -10.42 -9.39 -4.82
CA GLU A 307 -10.49 -10.69 -5.48
C GLU A 307 -11.67 -11.53 -4.99
N ASP A 308 -11.98 -11.48 -3.69
CA ASP A 308 -13.15 -12.19 -3.15
C ASP A 308 -14.46 -11.54 -3.62
N ARG A 309 -15.06 -12.16 -4.64
CA ARG A 309 -16.33 -11.70 -5.25
C ARG A 309 -17.49 -11.67 -4.28
N ALA A 310 -17.43 -12.33 -3.15
CA ALA A 310 -18.45 -12.31 -2.11
C ALA A 310 -18.40 -11.03 -1.26
N ASN A 311 -17.31 -10.26 -1.30
CA ASN A 311 -17.23 -8.98 -0.64
C ASN A 311 -18.05 -7.92 -1.37
N THR A 312 -18.96 -7.29 -0.67
CA THR A 312 -19.74 -6.15 -1.17
C THR A 312 -18.89 -4.87 -1.18
N PRO A 313 -19.23 -3.83 -1.96
CA PRO A 313 -18.52 -2.56 -1.93
C PRO A 313 -18.42 -1.93 -0.53
N PHE A 314 -19.45 -2.10 0.31
CA PHE A 314 -19.41 -1.66 1.72
C PHE A 314 -18.34 -2.36 2.53
N GLN A 315 -18.17 -3.66 2.34
CA GLN A 315 -17.12 -4.46 2.99
C GLN A 315 -15.74 -4.06 2.49
N LEU A 316 -15.59 -3.82 1.19
CA LEU A 316 -14.34 -3.35 0.59
C LEU A 316 -13.88 -2.01 1.19
N VAL A 317 -14.79 -1.05 1.33
CA VAL A 317 -14.48 0.24 1.96
C VAL A 317 -14.00 0.07 3.41
N VAL A 318 -14.71 -0.74 4.22
CA VAL A 318 -14.34 -0.97 5.62
C VAL A 318 -12.98 -1.67 5.72
N GLY A 319 -12.76 -2.70 4.91
CA GLY A 319 -11.49 -3.45 4.88
C GLY A 319 -10.31 -2.57 4.46
N ALA A 320 -10.47 -1.81 3.38
CA ALA A 320 -9.44 -0.92 2.87
C ALA A 320 -9.08 0.20 3.86
N ARG A 321 -10.08 0.83 4.51
CA ARG A 321 -9.81 1.86 5.54
C ARG A 321 -9.04 1.32 6.74
N ARG A 322 -9.33 0.07 7.17
CA ARG A 322 -8.57 -0.57 8.25
C ARG A 322 -7.13 -0.85 7.84
N ALA A 323 -6.94 -1.37 6.63
CA ALA A 323 -5.60 -1.64 6.13
C ALA A 323 -4.78 -0.34 5.96
N LEU A 324 -5.39 0.74 5.48
CA LEU A 324 -4.73 2.04 5.33
C LEU A 324 -4.39 2.71 6.69
N ALA A 325 -5.13 2.40 7.75
CA ALA A 325 -4.83 2.91 9.09
C ALA A 325 -3.47 2.40 9.61
N ASP A 326 -3.06 1.20 9.20
CA ASP A 326 -1.75 0.64 9.56
C ASP A 326 -0.63 1.50 8.95
N ILE A 327 -0.74 1.87 7.65
CA ILE A 327 0.23 2.80 7.01
C ILE A 327 0.23 4.16 7.70
N ALA A 328 -0.94 4.69 8.04
CA ALA A 328 -1.05 6.00 8.69
C ALA A 328 -0.29 6.05 10.03
N SER A 329 -0.33 4.97 10.81
CA SER A 329 0.39 4.86 12.08
C SER A 329 1.91 4.89 11.90
N VAL A 330 2.43 4.16 10.92
CA VAL A 330 3.88 4.14 10.62
C VAL A 330 4.33 5.46 10.00
N ARG A 331 3.49 6.08 9.14
CA ARG A 331 3.76 7.42 8.55
C ARG A 331 4.02 8.48 9.62
N VAL A 332 3.21 8.53 10.68
CA VAL A 332 3.41 9.50 11.77
C VAL A 332 4.78 9.32 12.42
N ARG A 333 5.19 8.08 12.67
CA ARG A 333 6.51 7.77 13.24
C ARG A 333 7.64 8.13 12.27
N TRP A 334 7.48 7.86 10.98
CA TRP A 334 8.42 8.26 9.94
C TRP A 334 8.61 9.78 9.87
N GLN A 335 7.52 10.54 9.93
CA GLN A 335 7.58 12.00 9.97
C GLN A 335 8.32 12.50 11.21
N HIS A 336 8.10 11.89 12.36
CA HIS A 336 8.85 12.24 13.58
C HIS A 336 10.34 11.94 13.44
N SER A 337 10.72 10.81 12.85
CA SER A 337 12.13 10.44 12.66
C SER A 337 12.87 11.35 11.67
N THR A 338 12.17 11.89 10.67
CA THR A 338 12.78 12.76 9.65
C THR A 338 12.72 14.25 9.97
N ASN A 339 11.77 14.68 10.83
CA ASN A 339 11.63 16.06 11.32
C ASN A 339 12.36 16.32 12.64
N ALA A 340 12.99 15.31 13.23
CA ALA A 340 13.90 15.52 14.35
C ALA A 340 14.98 16.51 13.89
N LEU A 341 15.11 17.63 14.64
CA LEU A 341 15.96 18.78 14.33
C LEU A 341 17.33 18.35 13.78
N PRO A 342 17.87 19.10 12.79
CA PRO A 342 19.22 18.82 12.30
C PRO A 342 20.16 18.71 13.50
N PRO A 343 21.08 17.74 13.51
CA PRO A 343 22.00 17.55 14.61
C PRO A 343 22.65 18.91 14.88
N LEU A 344 22.50 19.41 16.11
CA LEU A 344 23.20 20.59 16.56
C LEU A 344 24.64 20.37 16.12
N GLN A 345 25.12 21.18 15.14
CA GLN A 345 26.47 21.12 14.66
C GLN A 345 27.37 21.07 15.90
N ARG A 346 28.04 19.93 16.11
CA ARG A 346 29.04 19.81 17.17
C ARG A 346 29.91 21.04 17.01
N ARG A 347 29.76 21.98 17.96
CA ARG A 347 30.61 23.14 18.08
C ARG A 347 32.02 22.58 18.02
N PRO A 348 32.89 22.99 17.07
CA PRO A 348 34.23 22.48 17.02
C PRO A 348 34.79 22.71 18.41
N GLU A 349 35.24 21.64 19.08
CA GLU A 349 35.99 21.76 20.35
C GLU A 349 37.09 22.74 20.08
N ALA A 350 37.00 23.88 20.76
CA ALA A 350 38.06 24.87 20.76
C ALA A 350 39.27 24.13 21.24
N THR A 351 40.19 23.81 20.34
CA THR A 351 41.49 23.28 20.64
C THR A 351 42.14 24.32 21.56
N THR A 352 42.08 24.03 22.86
CA THR A 352 42.78 24.82 23.88
C THR A 352 44.25 24.61 23.60
N ARG A 353 44.80 25.54 22.79
CA ARG A 353 46.23 25.62 22.54
C ARG A 353 46.87 25.81 23.88
N ALA A 354 47.52 24.77 24.42
CA ALA A 354 48.32 24.83 25.65
C ALA A 354 49.33 25.94 25.48
N ARG A 355 49.19 27.02 26.28
CA ARG A 355 50.13 28.11 26.38
C ARG A 355 51.38 27.55 27.06
N PRO A 356 52.60 27.66 26.47
CA PRO A 356 53.78 27.19 27.10
C PRO A 356 54.05 27.96 28.41
N PRO A 357 54.60 27.31 29.46
CA PRO A 357 54.86 27.96 30.73
C PRO A 357 55.91 29.04 30.56
N THR A 358 55.58 30.29 30.88
CA THR A 358 56.60 31.40 31.01
C THR A 358 57.43 31.19 32.23
N THR A 359 58.65 30.85 32.00
CA THR A 359 59.72 30.80 33.07
C THR A 359 59.95 32.21 33.63
N ARG A 360 59.49 32.43 34.86
CA ARG A 360 59.74 33.67 35.60
C ARG A 360 61.20 33.64 36.10
N VAL A 361 62.05 34.41 35.43
CA VAL A 361 63.39 34.66 35.93
C VAL A 361 63.34 35.60 37.18
N ALA A 362 63.70 35.10 38.34
CA ALA A 362 63.78 35.88 39.57
C ALA A 362 65.04 36.73 39.57
N SER A 363 64.87 38.03 39.43
CA SER A 363 65.96 39.02 39.65
C SER A 363 66.23 39.12 41.13
N ARG A 364 67.44 38.71 41.52
CA ARG A 364 67.99 38.86 42.88
C ARG A 364 68.52 40.28 43.01
N SER A 365 67.85 41.15 43.77
CA SER A 365 68.28 42.46 44.15
C SER A 365 69.14 42.32 45.38
N THR A 366 70.41 42.60 45.22
CA THR A 366 71.39 42.78 46.32
C THR A 366 71.23 44.17 46.89
N ARG A 367 70.87 44.26 48.16
CA ARG A 367 70.80 45.49 48.95
C ARG A 367 72.13 45.59 49.73
N THR A 368 72.96 46.54 49.38
CA THR A 368 74.14 46.91 50.12
C THR A 368 73.78 47.99 51.14
N THR A 369 74.07 47.75 52.38
CA THR A 369 74.00 48.67 53.54
C THR A 369 75.10 49.72 53.56
N ARG A 370 74.67 50.92 53.81
CA ARG A 370 75.31 51.84 54.75
C ARG A 370 74.27 52.78 55.32
#